data_e31bcfd0df283fdfc27d3f555718139d
#
_entry.id   e31bcfd0df283fdfc27d3f555718139d
#
_cell.length_a   1.000
_cell.length_b   1.000
_cell.length_c   1.000
_cell.angle_alpha   90.00
_cell.angle_beta   90.00
_cell.angle_gamma   90.00
#
_symmetry.space_group_name_H-M   'P 1'
#
loop_
_entity.id
_entity.type
_entity.pdbx_description
1 polymer ?
#
loop_
_entity_poly.entity_id
_entity_poly.type
_entity_poly.pdbx_seq_one_letter_code
_entity_poly.pdbx_strand_id
1 'polypeptide(L)'
;MADIYYYVHTGHRIGLDRFHRAVAIINALPELNITLLTSDFRIAQVAHTFGVKRAVGVDVVRNIPQIANSGDVLIFDSAEANPGMLADMQTYFSTFIRVNDDPEDQIYPGEFLINPYIKGERCCNALAVDEMFFNEQDKTQQKVFFFGDDDYEEDLASYLPLIKDKEMKLLLGFYFFIDYEEKLKEDFSELIEPEEYQETIRRSSHLITSSPMAVLQGLASKSNPIYIQREDYTQDFIPLFKVLNIPCFDYKNMTEFDNFLKEKTSHNYGKLSSNVTNIADFITNCLN
;
A
#
# COMPACT_ATOMS: atom_id res chain seq x y z
N MET A 1 21.05 13.93 -18.27
CA MET A 1 20.75 12.80 -17.36
C MET A 1 19.32 12.42 -17.67
N ALA A 2 18.97 11.15 -17.80
CA ALA A 2 17.60 10.73 -18.01
C ALA A 2 16.75 11.10 -16.79
N ASP A 3 15.53 11.57 -17.02
CA ASP A 3 14.58 11.80 -15.92
C ASP A 3 13.99 10.48 -15.43
N ILE A 4 13.62 10.44 -14.14
CA ILE A 4 13.11 9.23 -13.49
C ILE A 4 11.66 9.46 -13.08
N TYR A 5 10.79 8.58 -13.54
CA TYR A 5 9.37 8.61 -13.24
C TYR A 5 8.95 7.36 -12.48
N TYR A 6 8.07 7.53 -11.51
CA TYR A 6 7.39 6.45 -10.82
C TYR A 6 5.89 6.56 -11.11
N TYR A 7 5.35 5.68 -11.93
CA TYR A 7 3.90 5.63 -12.16
C TYR A 7 3.23 4.70 -11.17
N VAL A 8 2.19 5.19 -10.51
CA VAL A 8 1.36 4.41 -9.59
C VAL A 8 -0.11 4.53 -9.97
N HIS A 9 -0.77 3.38 -10.11
CA HIS A 9 -2.21 3.31 -10.34
C HIS A 9 -2.94 3.42 -9.01
N THR A 10 -3.77 4.45 -8.87
CA THR A 10 -4.61 4.76 -7.70
C THR A 10 -6.02 5.09 -8.16
N GLY A 11 -7.00 5.01 -7.28
CA GLY A 11 -8.37 5.41 -7.58
C GLY A 11 -9.42 4.59 -6.87
N HIS A 12 -10.68 4.81 -7.23
CA HIS A 12 -11.79 4.00 -6.75
C HIS A 12 -11.58 2.51 -7.06
N ARG A 13 -11.91 1.64 -6.12
CA ARG A 13 -11.74 0.18 -6.15
C ARG A 13 -10.29 -0.30 -6.21
N ILE A 14 -9.32 0.61 -6.17
CA ILE A 14 -7.89 0.30 -6.24
C ILE A 14 -7.21 0.66 -4.93
N GLY A 15 -7.69 1.72 -4.27
CA GLY A 15 -7.13 2.25 -3.03
C GLY A 15 -5.75 2.88 -3.22
N LEU A 16 -5.01 3.00 -2.12
CA LEU A 16 -3.70 3.65 -2.06
C LEU A 16 -2.55 2.73 -1.60
N ASP A 17 -2.75 1.44 -1.51
CA ASP A 17 -1.67 0.51 -1.09
C ASP A 17 -0.42 0.65 -1.98
N ARG A 18 -0.62 0.76 -3.31
CA ARG A 18 0.47 1.01 -4.26
C ARG A 18 1.10 2.39 -4.07
N PHE A 19 0.30 3.41 -3.76
CA PHE A 19 0.82 4.74 -3.47
C PHE A 19 1.71 4.74 -2.22
N HIS A 20 1.29 4.09 -1.14
CA HIS A 20 2.11 3.96 0.07
C HIS A 20 3.42 3.20 -0.19
N ARG A 21 3.39 2.20 -1.06
CA ARG A 21 4.59 1.50 -1.52
C ARG A 21 5.50 2.40 -2.36
N ALA A 22 4.92 3.17 -3.28
CA ALA A 22 5.67 4.14 -4.10
C ALA A 22 6.34 5.21 -3.22
N VAL A 23 5.63 5.73 -2.23
CA VAL A 23 6.17 6.67 -1.24
C VAL A 23 7.37 6.07 -0.51
N ALA A 24 7.27 4.83 -0.03
CA ALA A 24 8.37 4.16 0.66
C ALA A 24 9.62 4.06 -0.23
N ILE A 25 9.45 3.69 -1.49
CA ILE A 25 10.56 3.58 -2.45
C ILE A 25 11.16 4.95 -2.76
N ILE A 26 10.33 5.98 -3.01
CA ILE A 26 10.80 7.34 -3.32
C ILE A 26 11.54 7.94 -2.12
N ASN A 27 11.03 7.77 -0.91
CA ASN A 27 11.67 8.27 0.31
C ASN A 27 13.01 7.57 0.61
N ALA A 28 13.17 6.33 0.19
CA ALA A 28 14.44 5.60 0.30
C ALA A 28 15.51 6.05 -0.72
N LEU A 29 15.14 6.89 -1.70
CA LEU A 29 16.01 7.39 -2.77
C LEU A 29 16.07 8.94 -2.78
N PRO A 30 16.41 9.58 -1.64
CA PRO A 30 16.31 11.04 -1.50
C PRO A 30 17.24 11.81 -2.46
N GLU A 31 18.31 11.17 -2.94
CA GLU A 31 19.29 11.75 -3.87
C GLU A 31 18.80 11.72 -5.33
N LEU A 32 17.79 10.91 -5.64
CA LEU A 32 17.23 10.84 -6.98
C LEU A 32 16.06 11.83 -7.13
N ASN A 33 16.01 12.50 -8.27
CA ASN A 33 14.88 13.36 -8.63
C ASN A 33 13.76 12.54 -9.27
N ILE A 34 13.01 11.80 -8.48
CA ILE A 34 11.91 10.99 -8.97
C ILE A 34 10.65 11.85 -9.04
N THR A 35 9.98 11.84 -10.19
CA THR A 35 8.65 12.44 -10.37
C THR A 35 7.59 11.34 -10.26
N LEU A 36 6.73 11.44 -9.25
CA LEU A 36 5.58 10.54 -9.09
C LEU A 36 4.51 10.90 -10.13
N LEU A 37 4.08 9.91 -10.89
CA LEU A 37 2.92 9.99 -11.77
C LEU A 37 1.79 9.16 -11.15
N THR A 38 0.63 9.74 -10.95
CA THR A 38 -0.53 9.03 -10.39
C THR A 38 -1.78 9.24 -11.23
N SER A 39 -2.61 8.23 -11.34
CA SER A 39 -3.87 8.30 -12.08
C SER A 39 -4.92 9.21 -11.42
N ASP A 40 -4.76 9.57 -10.15
CA ASP A 40 -5.64 10.50 -9.46
C ASP A 40 -4.94 11.84 -9.14
N PHE A 41 -5.50 12.93 -9.69
CA PHE A 41 -4.99 14.28 -9.46
C PHE A 41 -5.04 14.73 -7.99
N ARG A 42 -6.01 14.23 -7.21
CA ARG A 42 -6.11 14.55 -5.78
C ARG A 42 -4.93 13.98 -5.03
N ILE A 43 -4.54 12.75 -5.36
CA ILE A 43 -3.37 12.09 -4.76
C ILE A 43 -2.08 12.81 -5.18
N ALA A 44 -1.98 13.28 -6.43
CA ALA A 44 -0.84 14.10 -6.83
C ALA A 44 -0.72 15.39 -5.99
N GLN A 45 -1.84 16.01 -5.62
CA GLN A 45 -1.85 17.22 -4.79
C GLN A 45 -1.40 16.96 -3.35
N VAL A 46 -1.81 15.83 -2.74
CA VAL A 46 -1.47 15.50 -1.35
C VAL A 46 -0.14 14.74 -1.20
N ALA A 47 0.46 14.29 -2.28
CA ALA A 47 1.69 13.48 -2.25
C ALA A 47 2.85 14.16 -1.48
N HIS A 48 2.89 15.50 -1.44
CA HIS A 48 3.91 16.25 -0.71
C HIS A 48 3.83 16.04 0.81
N THR A 49 2.65 15.76 1.37
CA THR A 49 2.47 15.46 2.80
C THR A 49 3.09 14.13 3.19
N PHE A 50 3.34 13.26 2.20
CA PHE A 50 4.01 11.97 2.35
C PHE A 50 5.52 12.04 2.02
N GLY A 51 6.09 13.23 1.81
CA GLY A 51 7.51 13.42 1.51
C GLY A 51 7.87 13.40 0.02
N VAL A 52 6.92 13.22 -0.88
CA VAL A 52 7.17 13.21 -2.33
C VAL A 52 7.40 14.64 -2.84
N LYS A 53 8.57 14.90 -3.40
CA LYS A 53 8.97 16.27 -3.84
C LYS A 53 8.26 16.74 -5.11
N ARG A 54 7.94 15.82 -6.01
CA ARG A 54 7.31 16.10 -7.31
C ARG A 54 6.24 15.08 -7.61
N ALA A 55 5.03 15.52 -7.92
CA ALA A 55 3.93 14.65 -8.31
C ALA A 55 3.11 15.29 -9.43
N VAL A 56 2.64 14.47 -10.37
CA VAL A 56 1.84 14.88 -11.53
C VAL A 56 0.69 13.88 -11.71
N GLY A 57 -0.52 14.39 -11.90
CA GLY A 57 -1.67 13.56 -12.27
C GLY A 57 -1.64 13.20 -13.75
N VAL A 58 -1.94 11.94 -14.07
CA VAL A 58 -1.98 11.40 -15.44
C VAL A 58 -3.28 10.63 -15.62
N ASP A 59 -4.22 11.13 -16.42
CA ASP A 59 -5.56 10.54 -16.58
C ASP A 59 -5.55 9.05 -16.94
N VAL A 60 -4.66 8.67 -17.84
CA VAL A 60 -4.53 7.29 -18.30
C VAL A 60 -3.07 6.94 -18.54
N VAL A 61 -2.71 5.73 -18.22
CA VAL A 61 -1.34 5.20 -18.33
C VAL A 61 -0.69 5.44 -19.70
N ARG A 62 -1.46 5.38 -20.79
CA ARG A 62 -0.97 5.65 -22.17
C ARG A 62 -0.50 7.08 -22.41
N ASN A 63 -0.82 8.00 -21.50
CA ASN A 63 -0.40 9.41 -21.59
C ASN A 63 0.98 9.67 -20.96
N ILE A 64 1.59 8.66 -20.33
CA ILE A 64 2.95 8.79 -19.76
C ILE A 64 3.96 9.33 -20.80
N PRO A 65 3.98 8.88 -22.08
CA PRO A 65 4.89 9.43 -23.10
C PRO A 65 4.64 10.89 -23.51
N GLN A 66 3.57 11.51 -23.01
CA GLN A 66 3.36 12.97 -23.19
C GLN A 66 4.09 13.80 -22.13
N ILE A 67 4.51 13.16 -21.03
CA ILE A 67 5.21 13.77 -19.90
C ILE A 67 6.68 13.35 -19.89
N ALA A 68 6.94 12.07 -20.10
CA ALA A 68 8.27 11.49 -20.15
C ALA A 68 8.80 11.41 -21.59
N ASN A 69 10.12 11.52 -21.77
CA ASN A 69 10.76 11.40 -23.07
C ASN A 69 11.25 9.96 -23.31
N SER A 70 11.42 9.62 -24.59
CA SER A 70 12.09 8.39 -24.95
C SER A 70 13.51 8.35 -24.37
N GLY A 71 13.88 7.25 -23.73
CA GLY A 71 15.16 7.08 -23.05
C GLY A 71 15.19 7.50 -21.59
N ASP A 72 14.11 8.07 -21.05
CA ASP A 72 13.95 8.23 -19.59
C ASP A 72 13.79 6.88 -18.87
N VAL A 73 13.68 6.94 -17.55
CA VAL A 73 13.51 5.76 -16.68
C VAL A 73 12.07 5.71 -16.18
N LEU A 74 11.46 4.53 -16.20
CA LEU A 74 10.12 4.33 -15.64
C LEU A 74 10.13 3.21 -14.60
N ILE A 75 9.70 3.54 -13.38
CA ILE A 75 9.26 2.57 -12.35
C ILE A 75 7.74 2.50 -12.48
N PHE A 76 7.22 1.29 -12.69
CA PHE A 76 5.82 1.08 -13.08
C PHE A 76 5.10 0.17 -12.08
N ASP A 77 4.15 0.74 -11.37
CA ASP A 77 3.36 0.09 -10.32
C ASP A 77 1.86 0.16 -10.64
N SER A 78 1.41 -0.74 -11.50
CA SER A 78 0.04 -0.71 -11.99
C SER A 78 -0.49 -2.10 -12.34
N ALA A 79 -1.77 -2.32 -12.05
CA ALA A 79 -2.51 -3.49 -12.53
C ALA A 79 -3.10 -3.28 -13.95
N GLU A 80 -2.98 -2.09 -14.53
CA GLU A 80 -3.53 -1.80 -15.89
C GLU A 80 -2.70 -2.42 -17.02
N ALA A 81 -1.53 -2.94 -16.69
CA ALA A 81 -0.58 -3.43 -17.70
C ALA A 81 -1.12 -4.66 -18.46
N ASN A 82 -1.09 -4.58 -19.77
CA ASN A 82 -1.20 -5.75 -20.64
C ASN A 82 0.13 -5.99 -21.35
N PRO A 83 0.37 -7.21 -21.90
CA PRO A 83 1.67 -7.55 -22.50
C PRO A 83 2.13 -6.60 -23.61
N GLY A 84 1.21 -6.10 -24.45
CA GLY A 84 1.53 -5.16 -25.52
C GLY A 84 2.04 -3.82 -24.98
N MET A 85 1.33 -3.26 -24.01
CA MET A 85 1.73 -2.01 -23.36
C MET A 85 3.05 -2.14 -22.62
N LEU A 86 3.32 -3.27 -21.96
CA LEU A 86 4.60 -3.51 -21.30
C LEU A 86 5.75 -3.55 -22.31
N ALA A 87 5.57 -4.22 -23.46
CA ALA A 87 6.57 -4.26 -24.53
C ALA A 87 6.86 -2.86 -25.12
N ASP A 88 5.82 -2.05 -25.31
CA ASP A 88 5.97 -0.66 -25.78
C ASP A 88 6.76 0.17 -24.76
N MET A 89 6.44 0.08 -23.47
CA MET A 89 7.17 0.78 -22.41
C MET A 89 8.62 0.35 -22.29
N GLN A 90 8.90 -0.95 -22.38
CA GLN A 90 10.27 -1.47 -22.37
C GLN A 90 11.10 -0.98 -23.57
N THR A 91 10.45 -0.68 -24.69
CA THR A 91 11.11 -0.12 -25.88
C THR A 91 11.31 1.40 -25.77
N TYR A 92 10.37 2.08 -25.12
CA TYR A 92 10.37 3.54 -25.03
C TYR A 92 11.34 4.07 -23.96
N PHE A 93 11.39 3.41 -22.79
CA PHE A 93 12.24 3.80 -21.66
C PHE A 93 13.60 3.09 -21.71
N SER A 94 14.68 3.78 -21.32
CA SER A 94 16.03 3.18 -21.26
C SER A 94 16.13 2.14 -20.17
N THR A 95 15.38 2.32 -19.09
CA THR A 95 15.28 1.39 -17.96
C THR A 95 13.81 1.29 -17.54
N PHE A 96 13.30 0.07 -17.51
CA PHE A 96 11.94 -0.21 -17.10
C PHE A 96 11.95 -1.16 -15.89
N ILE A 97 11.39 -0.69 -14.77
CA ILE A 97 11.31 -1.43 -13.52
C ILE A 97 9.84 -1.62 -13.17
N ARG A 98 9.36 -2.85 -13.18
CA ARG A 98 8.00 -3.15 -12.79
C ARG A 98 7.94 -3.47 -11.29
N VAL A 99 6.88 -3.00 -10.61
CA VAL A 99 6.59 -3.30 -9.22
C VAL A 99 5.28 -4.07 -9.15
N ASN A 100 5.28 -5.20 -8.45
CA ASN A 100 4.14 -6.10 -8.42
C ASN A 100 4.16 -6.95 -7.13
N ASP A 101 2.97 -7.39 -6.65
CA ASP A 101 2.81 -8.24 -5.48
C ASP A 101 2.21 -9.62 -5.82
N ASP A 102 2.03 -9.94 -7.10
CA ASP A 102 1.50 -11.23 -7.51
C ASP A 102 2.54 -12.34 -7.25
N PRO A 103 2.22 -13.36 -6.43
CA PRO A 103 3.12 -14.47 -6.14
C PRO A 103 3.35 -15.40 -7.35
N GLU A 104 2.46 -15.35 -8.35
CA GLU A 104 2.55 -16.16 -9.58
C GLU A 104 3.14 -15.38 -10.77
N ASP A 105 3.59 -14.15 -10.55
CA ASP A 105 4.19 -13.32 -11.60
C ASP A 105 5.57 -13.86 -12.06
N GLN A 106 6.05 -13.32 -13.16
CA GLN A 106 7.34 -13.69 -13.74
C GLN A 106 8.08 -12.47 -14.30
N ILE A 107 9.38 -12.58 -14.43
CA ILE A 107 10.23 -11.55 -15.03
C ILE A 107 10.15 -11.67 -16.56
N TYR A 108 9.76 -10.59 -17.23
CA TYR A 108 9.75 -10.54 -18.70
C TYR A 108 11.10 -10.05 -19.24
N PRO A 109 11.45 -10.45 -20.49
CA PRO A 109 12.67 -9.95 -21.15
C PRO A 109 12.64 -8.42 -21.24
N GLY A 110 13.75 -7.78 -20.90
CA GLY A 110 13.88 -6.31 -21.01
C GLY A 110 13.50 -5.52 -19.77
N GLU A 111 12.90 -6.13 -18.75
CA GLU A 111 12.53 -5.43 -17.52
C GLU A 111 13.40 -5.83 -16.31
N PHE A 112 13.29 -5.01 -15.27
CA PHE A 112 13.60 -5.36 -13.89
C PHE A 112 12.29 -5.48 -13.09
N LEU A 113 12.30 -6.31 -12.04
CA LEU A 113 11.11 -6.56 -11.23
C LEU A 113 11.40 -6.34 -9.75
N ILE A 114 10.51 -5.62 -9.07
CA ILE A 114 10.44 -5.58 -7.61
C ILE A 114 9.19 -6.37 -7.19
N ASN A 115 9.39 -7.50 -6.52
CA ASN A 115 8.31 -8.40 -6.13
C ASN A 115 8.72 -9.20 -4.88
N PRO A 116 7.89 -9.26 -3.82
CA PRO A 116 8.26 -9.92 -2.57
C PRO A 116 8.36 -11.45 -2.64
N TYR A 117 7.90 -12.07 -3.73
CA TYR A 117 7.85 -13.53 -3.87
C TYR A 117 8.87 -14.08 -4.88
N ILE A 118 9.14 -13.29 -5.92
CA ILE A 118 9.95 -13.74 -7.07
C ILE A 118 11.44 -13.55 -6.79
N LYS A 119 12.25 -14.52 -7.20
CA LYS A 119 13.72 -14.48 -7.11
C LYS A 119 14.35 -14.60 -8.49
N GLY A 120 15.37 -13.82 -8.75
CA GLY A 120 16.09 -13.85 -10.02
C GLY A 120 17.14 -12.76 -10.11
N GLU A 121 18.00 -12.84 -11.11
CA GLU A 121 19.10 -11.89 -11.32
C GLU A 121 18.61 -10.46 -11.56
N ARG A 122 17.45 -10.31 -12.22
CA ARG A 122 16.83 -9.01 -12.53
C ARG A 122 15.64 -8.72 -11.61
N CYS A 123 15.62 -9.31 -10.41
CA CYS A 123 14.52 -9.16 -9.45
C CYS A 123 15.04 -8.77 -8.07
N CYS A 124 14.40 -7.78 -7.48
CA CYS A 124 14.54 -7.47 -6.06
C CYS A 124 13.41 -8.17 -5.29
N ASN A 125 13.77 -9.19 -4.51
CA ASN A 125 12.84 -9.90 -3.63
C ASN A 125 12.73 -9.15 -2.29
N ALA A 126 11.95 -8.08 -2.25
CA ALA A 126 11.80 -7.24 -1.07
C ALA A 126 10.41 -6.60 -0.99
N LEU A 127 10.04 -6.21 0.23
CA LEU A 127 8.82 -5.46 0.56
C LEU A 127 9.15 -3.99 0.74
N ALA A 128 8.38 -3.11 0.10
CA ALA A 128 8.51 -1.67 0.23
C ALA A 128 7.64 -1.14 1.37
N VAL A 129 8.16 -1.18 2.58
CA VAL A 129 7.56 -0.50 3.76
C VAL A 129 8.48 0.65 4.15
N ASP A 130 7.93 1.86 4.28
CA ASP A 130 8.70 3.05 4.59
C ASP A 130 9.40 2.90 5.95
N GLU A 131 10.67 3.32 6.00
CA GLU A 131 11.54 3.23 7.17
C GLU A 131 10.94 3.92 8.41
N MET A 132 10.12 4.94 8.21
CA MET A 132 9.47 5.65 9.30
C MET A 132 8.59 4.75 10.18
N PHE A 133 8.03 3.67 9.62
CA PHE A 133 7.19 2.74 10.38
C PHE A 133 8.00 1.81 11.29
N PHE A 134 9.31 1.65 11.07
CA PHE A 134 10.18 0.87 11.94
C PHE A 134 10.68 1.67 13.15
N ASN A 135 10.47 2.99 13.16
CA ASN A 135 10.80 3.85 14.30
C ASN A 135 9.74 3.71 15.39
N GLU A 136 10.17 3.32 16.58
CA GLU A 136 9.28 3.08 17.71
C GLU A 136 8.55 4.36 18.14
N GLN A 137 7.24 4.22 18.41
CA GLN A 137 6.36 5.29 18.86
C GLN A 137 5.50 4.79 20.03
N ASP A 138 5.12 5.69 20.92
CA ASP A 138 4.18 5.41 22.00
C ASP A 138 2.81 5.04 21.42
N LYS A 139 2.22 3.95 21.91
CA LYS A 139 0.93 3.45 21.47
C LYS A 139 -0.21 4.19 22.16
N THR A 140 -0.58 5.35 21.62
CA THR A 140 -1.63 6.22 22.16
C THR A 140 -3.03 5.90 21.62
N GLN A 141 -3.11 5.23 20.45
CA GLN A 141 -4.36 4.77 19.86
C GLN A 141 -4.59 3.30 20.25
N GLN A 142 -5.69 3.00 20.96
CA GLN A 142 -5.91 1.65 21.50
C GLN A 142 -6.30 0.66 20.41
N LYS A 143 -7.43 0.88 19.75
CA LYS A 143 -7.95 0.04 18.68
C LYS A 143 -8.36 0.93 17.51
N VAL A 144 -7.76 0.69 16.38
CA VAL A 144 -8.06 1.40 15.14
C VAL A 144 -8.58 0.40 14.11
N PHE A 145 -9.68 0.74 13.47
CA PHE A 145 -10.17 0.08 12.29
C PHE A 145 -9.85 0.93 11.06
N PHE A 146 -9.30 0.31 10.04
CA PHE A 146 -9.05 0.93 8.75
C PHE A 146 -9.55 0.00 7.65
N PHE A 147 -10.68 0.34 7.05
CA PHE A 147 -11.31 -0.49 6.01
C PHE A 147 -10.49 -0.54 4.71
N GLY A 148 -9.65 0.45 4.50
CA GLY A 148 -8.88 0.73 3.30
C GLY A 148 -9.18 2.15 2.83
N ASP A 149 -8.46 2.60 1.80
CA ASP A 149 -8.66 3.97 1.31
C ASP A 149 -9.94 4.14 0.49
N ASP A 150 -10.47 3.05 -0.07
CA ASP A 150 -11.68 3.10 -0.87
C ASP A 150 -12.87 2.47 -0.17
N ASP A 151 -13.91 3.26 0.02
CA ASP A 151 -15.26 2.84 0.40
C ASP A 151 -16.33 3.75 -0.23
N TYR A 152 -16.15 4.07 -1.49
CA TYR A 152 -17.11 4.89 -2.24
C TYR A 152 -18.48 4.24 -2.36
N GLU A 153 -18.53 2.91 -2.41
CA GLU A 153 -19.77 2.13 -2.53
C GLU A 153 -20.45 1.89 -1.15
N GLU A 154 -19.91 2.45 -0.05
CA GLU A 154 -20.41 2.27 1.32
C GLU A 154 -20.41 0.80 1.78
N ASP A 155 -19.46 -0.01 1.31
CA ASP A 155 -19.37 -1.44 1.63
C ASP A 155 -19.09 -1.71 3.12
N LEU A 156 -18.40 -0.77 3.79
CA LEU A 156 -18.14 -0.83 5.23
C LEU A 156 -19.42 -1.05 6.05
N ALA A 157 -20.56 -0.53 5.57
CA ALA A 157 -21.85 -0.73 6.24
C ALA A 157 -22.17 -2.21 6.48
N SER A 158 -21.76 -3.10 5.56
CA SER A 158 -21.96 -4.55 5.69
C SER A 158 -21.08 -5.18 6.77
N TYR A 159 -19.97 -4.53 7.15
CA TYR A 159 -19.02 -4.97 8.17
C TYR A 159 -19.33 -4.40 9.57
N LEU A 160 -20.18 -3.36 9.68
CA LEU A 160 -20.53 -2.74 10.96
C LEU A 160 -21.02 -3.72 12.04
N PRO A 161 -21.87 -4.74 11.72
CA PRO A 161 -22.29 -5.72 12.73
C PRO A 161 -21.15 -6.46 13.42
N LEU A 162 -19.97 -6.49 12.80
CA LEU A 162 -18.78 -7.22 13.24
C LEU A 162 -17.88 -6.41 14.15
N ILE A 163 -17.89 -5.09 13.95
CA ILE A 163 -17.03 -4.13 14.62
C ILE A 163 -17.78 -3.23 15.59
N LYS A 164 -19.10 -3.13 15.48
CA LYS A 164 -19.96 -2.43 16.40
C LYS A 164 -19.73 -2.90 17.86
N ASP A 165 -19.83 -2.00 18.81
CA ASP A 165 -19.66 -2.24 20.25
C ASP A 165 -18.22 -2.65 20.67
N LYS A 166 -17.22 -2.54 19.79
CA LYS A 166 -15.83 -2.89 20.13
C LYS A 166 -14.96 -1.69 20.53
N GLU A 167 -15.58 -0.52 20.68
CA GLU A 167 -14.89 0.74 21.06
C GLU A 167 -13.67 1.03 20.19
N MET A 168 -13.87 0.93 18.86
CA MET A 168 -12.83 1.21 17.88
C MET A 168 -12.94 2.64 17.37
N LYS A 169 -11.79 3.22 17.01
CA LYS A 169 -11.71 4.42 16.18
C LYS A 169 -11.68 4.01 14.73
N LEU A 170 -12.33 4.77 13.86
CA LEU A 170 -12.25 4.56 12.40
C LEU A 170 -11.26 5.55 11.79
N LEU A 171 -10.25 5.04 11.12
CA LEU A 171 -9.44 5.83 10.21
C LEU A 171 -10.14 5.86 8.85
N LEU A 172 -10.50 7.05 8.39
CA LEU A 172 -11.16 7.27 7.11
C LEU A 172 -10.18 7.07 5.95
N GLY A 173 -10.69 6.64 4.80
CA GLY A 173 -9.94 6.54 3.56
C GLY A 173 -10.15 7.76 2.66
N PHE A 174 -9.20 8.02 1.77
CA PHE A 174 -9.24 9.16 0.83
C PHE A 174 -10.38 9.09 -0.20
N TYR A 175 -10.97 7.92 -0.42
CA TYR A 175 -12.02 7.67 -1.41
C TYR A 175 -13.36 7.30 -0.78
N PHE A 176 -13.61 7.70 0.47
CA PHE A 176 -14.91 7.53 1.08
C PHE A 176 -15.96 8.45 0.41
N PHE A 177 -17.19 7.98 0.39
CA PHE A 177 -18.29 8.76 -0.16
C PHE A 177 -18.53 10.02 0.69
N ILE A 178 -18.80 11.15 0.05
CA ILE A 178 -19.10 12.43 0.73
C ILE A 178 -20.35 12.26 1.61
N ASP A 179 -20.30 12.79 2.80
CA ASP A 179 -21.35 12.70 3.85
C ASP A 179 -21.54 11.28 4.45
N TYR A 180 -20.74 10.29 4.06
CA TYR A 180 -20.82 8.95 4.63
C TYR A 180 -20.35 8.91 6.08
N GLU A 181 -19.44 9.78 6.45
CA GLU A 181 -18.90 9.93 7.81
C GLU A 181 -20.00 10.16 8.85
N GLU A 182 -21.05 10.92 8.51
CA GLU A 182 -22.17 11.17 9.43
C GLU A 182 -22.90 9.89 9.82
N LYS A 183 -23.00 8.91 8.91
CA LYS A 183 -23.59 7.60 9.19
C LYS A 183 -22.69 6.75 10.09
N LEU A 184 -21.37 6.89 9.94
CA LEU A 184 -20.37 6.09 10.67
C LEU A 184 -20.11 6.59 12.10
N LYS A 185 -20.42 7.85 12.41
CA LYS A 185 -20.22 8.44 13.76
C LYS A 185 -20.92 7.70 14.88
N GLU A 186 -22.02 7.03 14.61
CA GLU A 186 -22.79 6.29 15.61
C GLU A 186 -22.17 4.93 15.96
N ASP A 187 -21.34 4.39 15.07
CA ASP A 187 -20.77 3.03 15.18
C ASP A 187 -19.33 3.01 15.69
N PHE A 188 -18.61 4.16 15.65
CA PHE A 188 -17.25 4.30 16.09
C PHE A 188 -17.08 5.32 17.20
N SER A 189 -16.10 5.10 18.09
CA SER A 189 -15.83 6.03 19.19
C SER A 189 -15.24 7.37 18.72
N GLU A 190 -14.60 7.39 17.57
CA GLU A 190 -13.96 8.55 16.94
C GLU A 190 -13.74 8.27 15.46
N LEU A 191 -13.89 9.27 14.60
CA LEU A 191 -13.44 9.26 13.22
C LEU A 191 -12.12 10.03 13.14
N ILE A 192 -11.14 9.44 12.45
CA ILE A 192 -9.80 10.00 12.24
C ILE A 192 -9.67 10.33 10.76
N GLU A 193 -9.19 11.53 10.46
CA GLU A 193 -9.06 12.01 9.08
C GLU A 193 -7.97 11.25 8.29
N PRO A 194 -8.11 11.10 6.97
CA PRO A 194 -7.16 10.36 6.14
C PRO A 194 -5.74 10.92 6.18
N GLU A 195 -5.59 12.23 6.40
CA GLU A 195 -4.30 12.91 6.54
C GLU A 195 -3.51 12.44 7.76
N GLU A 196 -4.18 11.90 8.77
CA GLU A 196 -3.56 11.34 9.97
C GLU A 196 -3.12 9.87 9.81
N TYR A 197 -3.23 9.30 8.61
CA TYR A 197 -2.96 7.89 8.34
C TYR A 197 -1.64 7.41 8.93
N GLN A 198 -0.51 8.06 8.59
CA GLN A 198 0.82 7.62 9.02
C GLN A 198 0.96 7.62 10.54
N GLU A 199 0.50 8.68 11.18
CA GLU A 199 0.59 8.83 12.63
C GLU A 199 -0.32 7.82 13.35
N THR A 200 -1.53 7.62 12.84
CA THR A 200 -2.51 6.68 13.38
C THR A 200 -2.02 5.25 13.32
N ILE A 201 -1.49 4.80 12.17
CA ILE A 201 -0.93 3.45 12.03
C ILE A 201 0.24 3.25 13.01
N ARG A 202 1.15 4.21 13.10
CA ARG A 202 2.34 4.11 13.98
C ARG A 202 1.99 4.08 15.46
N ARG A 203 0.90 4.74 15.87
CA ARG A 203 0.47 4.85 17.28
C ARG A 203 -0.63 3.88 17.69
N SER A 204 -1.17 3.09 16.76
CA SER A 204 -2.16 2.08 17.10
C SER A 204 -1.53 0.93 17.89
N SER A 205 -2.19 0.47 18.96
CA SER A 205 -1.79 -0.76 19.65
C SER A 205 -2.39 -2.00 18.97
N HIS A 206 -3.62 -1.88 18.48
CA HIS A 206 -4.30 -2.90 17.67
C HIS A 206 -4.82 -2.24 16.40
N LEU A 207 -4.46 -2.81 15.26
CA LEU A 207 -4.90 -2.35 13.95
C LEU A 207 -5.70 -3.44 13.27
N ILE A 208 -6.99 -3.23 13.06
CA ILE A 208 -7.84 -4.09 12.27
C ILE A 208 -7.99 -3.43 10.90
N THR A 209 -7.63 -4.14 9.83
CA THR A 209 -7.63 -3.51 8.51
C THR A 209 -7.85 -4.50 7.37
N SER A 210 -8.40 -3.99 6.26
CA SER A 210 -8.48 -4.71 4.99
C SER A 210 -7.44 -4.21 3.97
N SER A 211 -6.57 -3.26 4.35
CA SER A 211 -5.43 -2.83 3.53
C SER A 211 -4.21 -3.70 3.83
N PRO A 212 -3.68 -4.45 2.85
CA PRO A 212 -2.45 -5.22 3.01
C PRO A 212 -1.25 -4.36 3.42
N MET A 213 -1.14 -3.15 2.86
CA MET A 213 -0.03 -2.26 3.19
C MET A 213 -0.13 -1.75 4.63
N ALA A 214 -1.34 -1.39 5.09
CA ALA A 214 -1.54 -1.00 6.49
C ALA A 214 -1.21 -2.13 7.48
N VAL A 215 -1.47 -3.39 7.13
CA VAL A 215 -1.04 -4.56 7.92
C VAL A 215 0.48 -4.58 8.08
N LEU A 216 1.23 -4.43 6.98
CA LEU A 216 2.69 -4.47 7.00
C LEU A 216 3.27 -3.27 7.77
N GLN A 217 2.73 -2.08 7.56
CA GLN A 217 3.11 -0.86 8.28
C GLN A 217 2.80 -0.95 9.78
N GLY A 218 1.63 -1.50 10.13
CA GLY A 218 1.26 -1.77 11.50
C GLY A 218 2.22 -2.76 12.18
N LEU A 219 2.56 -3.86 11.50
CA LEU A 219 3.52 -4.83 12.01
C LEU A 219 4.92 -4.21 12.19
N ALA A 220 5.39 -3.42 11.22
CA ALA A 220 6.66 -2.68 11.30
C ALA A 220 6.68 -1.75 12.52
N SER A 221 5.55 -1.09 12.80
CA SER A 221 5.37 -0.17 13.92
C SER A 221 5.13 -0.88 15.27
N LYS A 222 5.23 -2.21 15.34
CA LYS A 222 4.93 -3.01 16.54
C LYS A 222 3.48 -2.87 17.04
N SER A 223 2.54 -2.62 16.12
CA SER A 223 1.12 -2.82 16.37
C SER A 223 0.80 -4.31 16.38
N ASN A 224 -0.41 -4.66 16.81
CA ASN A 224 -0.97 -6.00 16.67
C ASN A 224 -1.96 -5.98 15.48
N PRO A 225 -1.49 -6.15 14.22
CA PRO A 225 -2.35 -6.07 13.07
C PRO A 225 -3.20 -7.32 12.90
N ILE A 226 -4.45 -7.13 12.49
CA ILE A 226 -5.40 -8.16 12.10
C ILE A 226 -5.88 -7.81 10.69
N TYR A 227 -5.80 -8.77 9.78
CA TYR A 227 -6.26 -8.60 8.41
C TYR A 227 -7.66 -9.16 8.21
N ILE A 228 -8.54 -8.38 7.59
CA ILE A 228 -9.87 -8.82 7.15
C ILE A 228 -9.89 -8.79 5.63
N GLN A 229 -9.98 -9.97 5.01
CA GLN A 229 -10.04 -10.09 3.56
C GLN A 229 -11.38 -9.56 3.04
N ARG A 230 -11.34 -8.54 2.19
CA ARG A 230 -12.47 -8.07 1.40
C ARG A 230 -12.70 -8.97 0.18
N GLU A 231 -13.96 -9.07 -0.27
CA GLU A 231 -14.30 -9.87 -1.47
C GLU A 231 -13.77 -9.26 -2.77
N ASP A 232 -13.63 -7.94 -2.81
CA ASP A 232 -13.18 -7.16 -3.96
C ASP A 232 -11.64 -7.00 -4.03
N TYR A 233 -10.90 -7.46 -3.00
CA TYR A 233 -9.43 -7.39 -2.96
C TYR A 233 -8.79 -8.73 -3.36
N THR A 234 -7.62 -8.64 -4.01
CA THR A 234 -6.81 -9.81 -4.32
C THR A 234 -6.33 -10.53 -3.05
N GLN A 235 -5.97 -11.80 -3.17
CA GLN A 235 -5.43 -12.60 -2.07
C GLN A 235 -3.90 -12.71 -2.10
N ASP A 236 -3.24 -11.88 -2.89
CA ASP A 236 -1.80 -11.96 -3.17
C ASP A 236 -0.92 -11.87 -1.93
N PHE A 237 -1.40 -11.16 -0.89
CA PHE A 237 -0.70 -11.01 0.38
C PHE A 237 -0.94 -12.15 1.39
N ILE A 238 -1.93 -13.01 1.19
CA ILE A 238 -2.25 -14.09 2.13
C ILE A 238 -1.07 -15.04 2.38
N PRO A 239 -0.29 -15.47 1.36
CA PRO A 239 0.90 -16.31 1.59
C PRO A 239 1.92 -15.63 2.53
N LEU A 240 2.16 -14.34 2.34
CA LEU A 240 3.06 -13.56 3.17
C LEU A 240 2.55 -13.41 4.61
N PHE A 241 1.26 -13.12 4.77
CA PHE A 241 0.66 -12.98 6.09
C PHE A 241 0.72 -14.28 6.90
N LYS A 242 0.58 -15.43 6.25
CA LYS A 242 0.81 -16.74 6.89
C LYS A 242 2.24 -16.90 7.39
N VAL A 243 3.24 -16.49 6.59
CA VAL A 243 4.66 -16.54 6.98
C VAL A 243 4.94 -15.59 8.16
N LEU A 244 4.31 -14.42 8.16
CA LEU A 244 4.43 -13.42 9.24
C LEU A 244 3.52 -13.72 10.44
N ASN A 245 2.79 -14.84 10.41
CA ASN A 245 1.84 -15.23 11.45
C ASN A 245 0.84 -14.11 11.78
N ILE A 246 0.33 -13.42 10.74
CA ILE A 246 -0.69 -12.38 10.88
C ILE A 246 -2.06 -13.04 10.89
N PRO A 247 -2.92 -12.76 11.89
CA PRO A 247 -4.29 -13.24 11.91
C PRO A 247 -5.06 -12.71 10.70
N CYS A 248 -5.62 -13.63 9.90
CA CYS A 248 -6.40 -13.30 8.71
C CYS A 248 -7.80 -13.91 8.85
N PHE A 249 -8.81 -13.08 8.63
CA PHE A 249 -10.20 -13.51 8.70
C PHE A 249 -10.89 -13.19 7.39
N ASP A 250 -11.79 -14.08 6.99
CA ASP A 250 -12.72 -13.83 5.89
C ASP A 250 -13.96 -13.12 6.44
N TYR A 251 -14.47 -12.15 5.72
CA TYR A 251 -15.72 -11.46 6.04
C TYR A 251 -16.88 -12.42 6.33
N LYS A 252 -16.94 -13.58 5.67
CA LYS A 252 -18.00 -14.56 5.86
C LYS A 252 -17.87 -15.39 7.14
N ASN A 253 -16.69 -15.43 7.75
CA ASN A 253 -16.40 -16.29 8.93
C ASN A 253 -16.03 -15.47 10.17
N MET A 254 -16.92 -14.57 10.55
CA MET A 254 -16.66 -13.60 11.61
C MET A 254 -16.76 -14.17 13.04
N THR A 255 -17.30 -15.36 13.21
CA THR A 255 -17.29 -16.03 14.52
C THR A 255 -15.86 -16.28 15.01
N GLU A 256 -14.95 -16.62 14.12
CA GLU A 256 -13.53 -16.81 14.44
C GLU A 256 -12.86 -15.49 14.84
N PHE A 257 -13.16 -14.41 14.15
CA PHE A 257 -12.68 -13.07 14.50
C PHE A 257 -13.14 -12.64 15.89
N ASP A 258 -14.43 -12.82 16.21
CA ASP A 258 -14.97 -12.50 17.53
C ASP A 258 -14.32 -13.32 18.66
N ASN A 259 -14.06 -14.60 18.40
CA ASN A 259 -13.37 -15.47 19.35
C ASN A 259 -11.92 -14.99 19.56
N PHE A 260 -11.22 -14.67 18.47
CA PHE A 260 -9.85 -14.16 18.53
C PHE A 260 -9.76 -12.86 19.34
N LEU A 261 -10.68 -11.92 19.14
CA LEU A 261 -10.70 -10.67 19.91
C LEU A 261 -11.00 -10.84 21.40
N LYS A 262 -11.72 -11.92 21.78
CA LYS A 262 -12.00 -12.26 23.18
C LYS A 262 -10.86 -12.96 23.88
N GLU A 263 -10.00 -13.65 23.12
CA GLU A 263 -8.82 -14.30 23.64
C GLU A 263 -7.78 -13.26 24.05
N LYS A 264 -7.51 -13.14 25.36
CA LYS A 264 -6.49 -12.22 25.91
C LYS A 264 -5.05 -12.73 25.74
N THR A 265 -4.81 -13.66 24.84
CA THR A 265 -3.48 -14.22 24.60
C THR A 265 -2.65 -13.28 23.72
N SER A 266 -1.42 -13.02 24.10
CA SER A 266 -0.47 -12.31 23.24
C SER A 266 -0.21 -13.15 21.98
N HIS A 267 -0.62 -12.66 20.82
CA HIS A 267 -0.33 -13.32 19.56
C HIS A 267 1.16 -13.14 19.21
N ASN A 268 1.78 -14.21 18.71
CA ASN A 268 3.19 -14.18 18.36
C ASN A 268 3.36 -13.88 16.87
N TYR A 269 3.52 -12.60 16.53
CA TYR A 269 3.75 -12.16 15.16
C TYR A 269 5.14 -12.53 14.66
N GLY A 270 5.25 -12.80 13.37
CA GLY A 270 6.52 -12.93 12.69
C GLY A 270 7.28 -11.59 12.67
N LYS A 271 8.57 -11.66 12.41
CA LYS A 271 9.41 -10.46 12.34
C LYS A 271 9.45 -9.92 10.91
N LEU A 272 9.03 -8.68 10.76
CA LEU A 272 9.24 -7.90 9.54
C LEU A 272 10.53 -7.10 9.69
N SER A 273 11.42 -7.19 8.70
CA SER A 273 12.64 -6.38 8.63
C SER A 273 12.49 -5.28 7.58
N SER A 274 13.07 -4.12 7.82
CA SER A 274 13.16 -3.10 6.78
C SER A 274 14.00 -3.60 5.63
N ASN A 275 13.43 -3.57 4.42
CA ASN A 275 14.06 -4.03 3.18
C ASN A 275 14.00 -2.95 2.09
N VAL A 276 13.48 -1.76 2.41
CA VAL A 276 13.37 -0.69 1.42
C VAL A 276 14.74 -0.21 0.92
N THR A 277 15.77 -0.31 1.75
CA THR A 277 17.17 -0.02 1.36
C THR A 277 17.66 -0.97 0.28
N ASN A 278 17.30 -2.27 0.34
CA ASN A 278 17.65 -3.23 -0.71
C ASN A 278 16.98 -2.85 -2.05
N ILE A 279 15.76 -2.31 -2.00
CA ILE A 279 15.07 -1.80 -3.19
C ILE A 279 15.79 -0.56 -3.73
N ALA A 280 16.19 0.36 -2.86
CA ALA A 280 16.94 1.55 -3.25
C ALA A 280 18.27 1.20 -3.92
N ASP A 281 19.04 0.28 -3.35
CA ASP A 281 20.30 -0.22 -3.92
C ASP A 281 20.03 -0.89 -5.28
N PHE A 282 19.00 -1.71 -5.38
CA PHE A 282 18.63 -2.38 -6.62
C PHE A 282 18.28 -1.37 -7.71
N ILE A 283 17.43 -0.38 -7.43
CA ILE A 283 17.07 0.68 -8.40
C ILE A 283 18.32 1.44 -8.82
N THR A 284 19.18 1.86 -7.87
CA THR A 284 20.42 2.58 -8.17
C THR A 284 21.34 1.78 -9.08
N ASN A 285 21.44 0.47 -8.87
CA ASN A 285 22.23 -0.43 -9.74
C ASN A 285 21.61 -0.58 -11.15
N CYS A 286 20.28 -0.52 -11.28
CA CYS A 286 19.62 -0.57 -12.60
C CYS A 286 19.86 0.70 -13.42
N LEU A 287 20.23 1.83 -12.79
CA LEU A 287 20.49 3.10 -13.43
C LEU A 287 21.93 3.28 -13.91
N ASN A 288 22.85 2.43 -13.50
CA ASN A 288 24.27 2.44 -13.84
C ASN A 288 24.58 1.42 -14.96
#